data_53094b1cefab80ed03ad47f2d0700671
#
_entry.id   53094b1cefab80ed03ad47f2d0700671
#
_cell.length_a   1.000
_cell.length_b   1.000
_cell.length_c   1.000
_cell.angle_alpha   90.00
_cell.angle_beta   90.00
_cell.angle_gamma   90.00
#
_symmetry.space_group_name_H-M   'P 1'
#
loop_
_entity.id
_entity.type
_entity.pdbx_description
1 polymer ?
#
loop_
_entity_poly.entity_id
_entity_poly.type
_entity_poly.pdbx_seq_one_letter_code
_entity_poly.pdbx_strand_id
1 'polypeptide(L)'
;MITKIVSKNFDIPNSHKLEVALANGRYSSIDKLFTMKPEEVTAEVTASGLRGKGGGGAACGPKWELMPPVDERPRYLIVNGDESEPGTFKDRQIFQYDPHLLIEGIICTCWAIQANHAYIYIRGEYKFFIDRLNEAIQEAYKAKIIGDKIMDKYDFKVDITVHRGGGAYICGEKSALIESIEGKRGHPRLKPHGKECEWFYGDPATVNNVETISSVPNIVENGAEGYTKYGTPKSPGTMLFAISGPVKNPGVYELQYGNKMIDFLNEVGGGMLEGKKLKAVIPGGTSCPILTADEVEKAVLDYESMWDIGSTLGTGGMIVIDDSACMVDVAKNIIEFYHHESCGQCTPCREGCGWIDKIIRDILEGCGTSNDLQTILDVCETMNGKTVCVFAPAVKDIIASIIKKFRSEFDAYIKNNQN
;
A
#
# COMPACT_ATOMS: atom_id res chain seq x y z
N MET A 1 -12.51 18.23 -3.09
CA MET A 1 -12.28 16.80 -2.79
C MET A 1 -11.17 16.22 -3.66
N ILE A 2 -11.32 16.09 -4.98
CA ILE A 2 -10.23 15.60 -5.86
C ILE A 2 -9.09 16.62 -5.90
N THR A 3 -7.88 16.14 -5.67
CA THR A 3 -6.64 16.93 -5.70
C THR A 3 -5.64 16.19 -6.58
N LYS A 4 -4.99 16.85 -7.54
CA LYS A 4 -4.09 16.19 -8.50
C LYS A 4 -2.64 16.63 -8.26
N ILE A 5 -1.89 15.87 -7.49
CA ILE A 5 -0.45 16.01 -7.25
C ILE A 5 0.29 14.86 -7.93
N VAL A 6 0.09 13.65 -7.44
CA VAL A 6 0.64 12.41 -8.03
C VAL A 6 -0.08 12.10 -9.34
N SER A 7 -1.40 12.25 -9.37
CA SER A 7 -2.23 11.97 -10.55
C SER A 7 -2.32 13.12 -11.57
N LYS A 8 -1.48 14.15 -11.45
CA LYS A 8 -1.53 15.35 -12.28
C LYS A 8 -1.56 15.04 -13.79
N ASN A 9 -0.79 14.07 -14.22
CA ASN A 9 -0.64 13.73 -15.65
C ASN A 9 -1.46 12.51 -16.09
N PHE A 10 -2.24 11.86 -15.21
CA PHE A 10 -2.93 10.60 -15.55
C PHE A 10 -3.92 10.73 -16.70
N ASP A 11 -4.55 11.90 -16.87
CA ASP A 11 -5.51 12.13 -17.92
C ASP A 11 -4.87 12.67 -19.23
N ILE A 12 -3.55 12.87 -19.25
CA ILE A 12 -2.84 13.37 -20.41
C ILE A 12 -2.53 12.18 -21.36
N PRO A 13 -2.98 12.24 -22.63
CA PRO A 13 -2.67 11.17 -23.58
C PRO A 13 -1.16 10.98 -23.71
N ASN A 14 -0.72 9.71 -23.66
CA ASN A 14 0.69 9.33 -23.77
C ASN A 14 1.62 9.91 -22.69
N SER A 15 1.09 10.30 -21.53
CA SER A 15 1.85 10.87 -20.40
C SER A 15 3.02 9.96 -19.92
N HIS A 16 2.95 8.68 -20.24
CA HIS A 16 4.00 7.69 -19.98
C HIS A 16 5.24 7.82 -20.87
N LYS A 17 5.17 8.58 -21.96
CA LYS A 17 6.31 8.83 -22.86
C LYS A 17 7.13 10.00 -22.36
N LEU A 18 8.45 9.89 -22.45
CA LEU A 18 9.37 10.90 -21.91
C LEU A 18 9.12 12.31 -22.48
N GLU A 19 8.88 12.44 -23.77
CA GLU A 19 8.63 13.75 -24.40
C GLU A 19 7.39 14.46 -23.83
N VAL A 20 6.31 13.68 -23.58
CA VAL A 20 5.07 14.21 -22.98
C VAL A 20 5.28 14.49 -21.49
N ALA A 21 5.99 13.63 -20.79
CA ALA A 21 6.33 13.79 -19.38
C ALA A 21 7.13 15.09 -19.14
N LEU A 22 8.17 15.32 -19.94
CA LEU A 22 8.98 16.57 -19.90
C LEU A 22 8.14 17.81 -20.20
N ALA A 23 7.29 17.75 -21.23
CA ALA A 23 6.41 18.88 -21.60
C ALA A 23 5.40 19.23 -20.49
N ASN A 24 5.11 18.28 -19.58
CA ASN A 24 4.17 18.44 -18.47
C ASN A 24 4.86 18.52 -17.10
N GLY A 25 6.15 18.88 -17.08
CA GLY A 25 6.89 19.27 -15.88
C GLY A 25 7.51 18.13 -15.09
N ARG A 26 7.68 16.92 -15.67
CA ARG A 26 8.48 15.87 -15.00
C ARG A 26 9.95 16.23 -15.04
N TYR A 27 10.65 15.84 -13.97
CA TYR A 27 12.06 16.17 -13.70
C TYR A 27 12.34 17.66 -13.39
N SER A 28 11.30 18.50 -13.22
CA SER A 28 11.48 19.92 -12.84
C SER A 28 12.08 20.09 -11.45
N SER A 29 11.88 19.13 -10.55
CA SER A 29 12.44 19.16 -9.19
C SER A 29 13.98 18.94 -9.15
N ILE A 30 14.57 18.38 -10.21
CA ILE A 30 15.95 17.90 -10.21
C ILE A 30 16.97 19.02 -10.03
N ASP A 31 16.80 20.15 -10.72
CA ASP A 31 17.73 21.27 -10.57
C ASP A 31 17.72 21.83 -9.13
N LYS A 32 16.53 21.91 -8.51
CA LYS A 32 16.40 22.31 -7.11
C LYS A 32 16.99 21.25 -6.18
N LEU A 33 16.76 19.96 -6.43
CA LEU A 33 17.30 18.85 -5.65
C LEU A 33 18.80 18.99 -5.45
N PHE A 34 19.56 19.23 -6.52
CA PHE A 34 21.02 19.33 -6.47
C PHE A 34 21.55 20.66 -5.93
N THR A 35 20.68 21.61 -5.56
CA THR A 35 21.07 22.75 -4.72
C THR A 35 20.98 22.44 -3.22
N MET A 36 20.31 21.35 -2.85
CA MET A 36 20.11 20.88 -1.49
C MET A 36 21.11 19.78 -1.15
N LYS A 37 21.58 19.75 0.08
CA LYS A 37 22.35 18.62 0.60
C LYS A 37 21.43 17.41 0.86
N PRO A 38 21.94 16.17 0.85
CA PRO A 38 21.16 14.98 1.13
C PRO A 38 20.34 15.04 2.43
N GLU A 39 20.97 15.52 3.51
CA GLU A 39 20.32 15.68 4.81
C GLU A 39 19.22 16.75 4.82
N GLU A 40 19.34 17.79 3.99
CA GLU A 40 18.31 18.83 3.84
C GLU A 40 17.07 18.27 3.14
N VAL A 41 17.24 17.40 2.13
CA VAL A 41 16.12 16.71 1.48
C VAL A 41 15.42 15.79 2.46
N THR A 42 16.17 15.02 3.26
CA THR A 42 15.61 14.16 4.31
C THR A 42 14.84 14.98 5.35
N ALA A 43 15.36 16.13 5.75
CA ALA A 43 14.71 17.04 6.69
C ALA A 43 13.40 17.62 6.12
N GLU A 44 13.37 18.00 4.83
CA GLU A 44 12.16 18.46 4.16
C GLU A 44 11.08 17.35 4.11
N VAL A 45 11.47 16.12 3.79
CA VAL A 45 10.55 14.97 3.79
C VAL A 45 10.06 14.67 5.21
N THR A 46 10.91 14.82 6.24
CA THR A 46 10.50 14.68 7.63
C THR A 46 9.52 15.78 8.04
N ALA A 47 9.82 17.04 7.72
CA ALA A 47 8.97 18.19 8.03
C ALA A 47 7.64 18.16 7.28
N SER A 48 7.60 17.61 6.06
CA SER A 48 6.36 17.42 5.30
C SER A 48 5.38 16.44 5.94
N GLY A 49 5.85 15.60 6.87
CA GLY A 49 5.04 14.56 7.47
C GLY A 49 4.60 13.46 6.50
N LEU A 50 5.27 13.30 5.34
CA LEU A 50 4.94 12.27 4.36
C LEU A 50 4.86 10.89 5.03
N ARG A 51 3.71 10.25 4.89
CA ARG A 51 3.45 8.91 5.42
C ARG A 51 3.59 7.84 4.34
N GLY A 52 4.00 6.65 4.74
CA GLY A 52 4.08 5.48 3.87
C GLY A 52 2.68 5.05 3.40
N LYS A 53 2.48 4.98 2.09
CA LYS A 53 1.19 4.69 1.44
C LYS A 53 1.03 3.21 1.05
N GLY A 54 1.90 2.34 1.57
CA GLY A 54 1.82 0.88 1.36
C GLY A 54 1.05 0.13 2.44
N GLY A 55 0.20 0.81 3.23
CA GLY A 55 -0.70 0.23 4.24
C GLY A 55 -0.39 0.61 5.68
N GLY A 56 0.86 0.65 6.09
CA GLY A 56 1.22 0.87 7.51
C GLY A 56 1.27 2.33 7.98
N GLY A 57 1.22 3.31 7.09
CA GLY A 57 1.18 4.73 7.45
C GLY A 57 2.38 5.27 8.24
N ALA A 58 3.51 4.59 8.27
CA ALA A 58 4.70 5.04 8.99
C ALA A 58 5.32 6.29 8.33
N ALA A 59 5.86 7.20 9.15
CA ALA A 59 6.52 8.40 8.66
C ALA A 59 7.74 8.06 7.78
N CYS A 60 7.86 8.72 6.62
CA CYS A 60 8.87 8.41 5.61
C CYS A 60 10.25 8.93 5.99
N GLY A 61 10.38 10.22 6.34
CA GLY A 61 11.64 10.86 6.65
C GLY A 61 12.40 10.19 7.82
N PRO A 62 11.77 9.99 8.99
CA PRO A 62 12.39 9.27 10.11
C PRO A 62 12.90 7.87 9.77
N LYS A 63 12.29 7.22 8.77
CA LYS A 63 12.78 5.93 8.28
C LYS A 63 14.08 6.07 7.48
N TRP A 64 14.23 7.15 6.71
CA TRP A 64 15.47 7.42 5.97
C TRP A 64 16.64 7.79 6.93
N GLU A 65 16.33 8.46 8.03
CA GLU A 65 17.30 8.79 9.09
C GLU A 65 17.89 7.55 9.79
N LEU A 66 17.25 6.37 9.65
CA LEU A 66 17.79 5.10 10.15
C LEU A 66 18.92 4.53 9.29
N MET A 67 19.15 5.08 8.09
CA MET A 67 20.29 4.68 7.28
C MET A 67 21.58 5.03 8.00
N PRO A 68 22.56 4.11 8.10
CA PRO A 68 23.82 4.38 8.78
C PRO A 68 24.59 5.51 8.08
N PRO A 69 25.58 6.14 8.72
CA PRO A 69 26.47 7.07 8.04
C PRO A 69 27.04 6.49 6.75
N VAL A 70 27.31 7.36 5.77
CA VAL A 70 27.89 6.94 4.49
C VAL A 70 29.30 6.38 4.73
N ASP A 71 29.54 5.18 4.21
CA ASP A 71 30.84 4.51 4.22
C ASP A 71 31.11 3.91 2.81
N GLU A 72 32.07 3.01 2.69
CA GLU A 72 32.45 2.40 1.41
C GLU A 72 31.43 1.36 0.88
N ARG A 73 30.45 0.97 1.70
CA ARG A 73 29.43 -0.03 1.30
C ARG A 73 28.42 0.58 0.33
N PRO A 74 27.95 -0.19 -0.64
CA PRO A 74 26.84 0.23 -1.47
C PRO A 74 25.58 0.45 -0.61
N ARG A 75 24.70 1.34 -1.09
CA ARG A 75 23.43 1.68 -0.43
C ARG A 75 22.31 1.52 -1.44
N TYR A 76 21.17 1.03 -0.99
CA TYR A 76 20.09 0.67 -1.90
C TYR A 76 18.77 1.35 -1.52
N LEU A 77 18.05 1.78 -2.56
CA LEU A 77 16.63 2.06 -2.48
C LEU A 77 15.86 0.85 -3.02
N ILE A 78 14.90 0.35 -2.27
CA ILE A 78 13.98 -0.67 -2.75
C ILE A 78 12.59 -0.08 -2.82
N VAL A 79 12.04 0.00 -4.02
CA VAL A 79 10.68 0.47 -4.28
C VAL A 79 9.74 -0.72 -4.27
N ASN A 80 8.84 -0.74 -3.32
CA ASN A 80 7.85 -1.80 -3.18
C ASN A 80 6.65 -1.52 -4.10
N GLY A 81 6.59 -2.23 -5.20
CA GLY A 81 5.50 -2.27 -6.17
C GLY A 81 4.76 -3.62 -6.16
N ASP A 82 4.89 -4.39 -5.07
CA ASP A 82 4.09 -5.60 -4.85
C ASP A 82 2.69 -5.22 -4.36
N GLU A 83 1.87 -4.73 -5.29
CA GLU A 83 0.49 -4.31 -5.05
C GLU A 83 -0.43 -5.52 -5.11
N SER A 84 -0.44 -6.32 -4.05
CA SER A 84 -1.19 -7.57 -3.95
C SER A 84 -2.29 -7.55 -2.88
N GLU A 85 -2.45 -6.46 -2.12
CA GLU A 85 -3.54 -6.28 -1.18
C GLU A 85 -4.90 -6.27 -1.91
N PRO A 86 -5.84 -7.21 -1.61
CA PRO A 86 -7.14 -7.24 -2.27
C PRO A 86 -7.92 -5.93 -2.08
N GLY A 87 -8.44 -5.38 -3.17
CA GLY A 87 -9.09 -4.06 -3.22
C GLY A 87 -8.15 -2.92 -3.63
N THR A 88 -6.84 -3.14 -3.68
CA THR A 88 -5.84 -2.11 -4.02
C THR A 88 -5.40 -2.20 -5.47
N PHE A 89 -5.50 -1.07 -6.21
CA PHE A 89 -5.09 -0.98 -7.61
C PHE A 89 -4.63 0.44 -8.00
N LYS A 90 -3.96 1.14 -7.08
CA LYS A 90 -3.52 2.53 -7.22
C LYS A 90 -2.10 2.68 -7.79
N ASP A 91 -1.15 1.83 -7.38
CA ASP A 91 0.25 1.93 -7.78
C ASP A 91 0.44 1.60 -9.26
N ARG A 92 -0.37 0.67 -9.81
CA ARG A 92 -0.43 0.36 -11.23
C ARG A 92 -0.82 1.54 -12.10
N GLN A 93 -1.57 2.52 -11.57
CA GLN A 93 -1.91 3.75 -12.28
C GLN A 93 -0.65 4.61 -12.54
N ILE A 94 0.25 4.66 -11.55
CA ILE A 94 1.53 5.36 -11.68
C ILE A 94 2.38 4.68 -12.76
N PHE A 95 2.50 3.36 -12.71
CA PHE A 95 3.23 2.60 -13.74
C PHE A 95 2.65 2.79 -15.14
N GLN A 96 1.33 2.87 -15.25
CA GLN A 96 0.62 2.99 -16.52
C GLN A 96 0.69 4.37 -17.13
N TYR A 97 0.43 5.40 -16.32
CA TYR A 97 0.21 6.75 -16.81
C TYR A 97 1.39 7.68 -16.58
N ASP A 98 2.15 7.49 -15.51
CA ASP A 98 3.24 8.43 -15.18
C ASP A 98 4.46 7.73 -14.54
N PRO A 99 5.09 6.77 -15.24
CA PRO A 99 6.28 6.09 -14.74
C PRO A 99 7.46 7.05 -14.54
N HIS A 100 7.50 8.17 -15.26
CA HIS A 100 8.55 9.18 -15.13
C HIS A 100 8.47 9.95 -13.80
N LEU A 101 7.27 10.08 -13.20
CA LEU A 101 7.13 10.59 -11.83
C LEU A 101 7.81 9.67 -10.81
N LEU A 102 7.68 8.35 -10.99
CA LEU A 102 8.36 7.39 -10.12
C LEU A 102 9.88 7.46 -10.30
N ILE A 103 10.37 7.55 -11.54
CA ILE A 103 11.81 7.68 -11.83
C ILE A 103 12.37 8.97 -11.19
N GLU A 104 11.67 10.10 -11.31
CA GLU A 104 12.03 11.36 -10.66
C GLU A 104 12.07 11.22 -9.13
N GLY A 105 11.05 10.56 -8.54
CA GLY A 105 11.02 10.27 -7.11
C GLY A 105 12.16 9.35 -6.64
N ILE A 106 12.55 8.39 -7.47
CA ILE A 106 13.72 7.53 -7.20
C ILE A 106 15.00 8.37 -7.17
N ILE A 107 15.22 9.28 -8.13
CA ILE A 107 16.38 10.16 -8.13
C ILE A 107 16.41 11.01 -6.86
N CYS A 108 15.30 11.65 -6.50
CA CYS A 108 15.21 12.45 -5.28
C CYS A 108 15.51 11.65 -4.01
N THR A 109 14.97 10.45 -3.91
CA THR A 109 15.17 9.57 -2.75
C THR A 109 16.59 9.03 -2.70
N CYS A 110 17.14 8.59 -3.84
CA CYS A 110 18.53 8.12 -3.93
C CYS A 110 19.53 9.22 -3.51
N TRP A 111 19.31 10.47 -3.91
CA TRP A 111 20.11 11.59 -3.45
C TRP A 111 20.02 11.76 -1.94
N ALA A 112 18.80 11.77 -1.38
CA ALA A 112 18.59 11.98 0.06
C ALA A 112 19.25 10.91 0.92
N ILE A 113 19.22 9.64 0.51
CA ILE A 113 19.77 8.51 1.28
C ILE A 113 21.16 8.09 0.79
N GLN A 114 21.73 8.79 -0.19
CA GLN A 114 23.03 8.50 -0.81
C GLN A 114 23.11 7.06 -1.36
N ALA A 115 22.05 6.62 -2.07
CA ALA A 115 22.01 5.34 -2.76
C ALA A 115 22.24 5.53 -4.25
N ASN A 116 23.03 4.63 -4.86
CA ASN A 116 23.33 4.68 -6.29
C ASN A 116 22.55 3.63 -7.10
N HIS A 117 21.79 2.78 -6.44
CA HIS A 117 21.00 1.74 -7.11
C HIS A 117 19.62 1.63 -6.48
N ALA A 118 18.61 1.65 -7.32
CA ALA A 118 17.23 1.41 -6.94
C ALA A 118 16.71 0.10 -7.57
N TYR A 119 16.08 -0.74 -6.76
CA TYR A 119 15.33 -1.90 -7.23
C TYR A 119 13.83 -1.60 -7.14
N ILE A 120 13.10 -1.79 -8.24
CA ILE A 120 11.64 -1.73 -8.23
C ILE A 120 11.14 -3.16 -8.23
N TYR A 121 10.67 -3.63 -7.07
CA TYR A 121 10.03 -4.94 -6.95
C TYR A 121 8.58 -4.82 -7.36
N ILE A 122 8.17 -5.61 -8.35
CA ILE A 122 6.82 -5.60 -8.90
C ILE A 122 6.28 -7.02 -8.96
N ARG A 123 5.02 -7.23 -8.61
CA ARG A 123 4.41 -8.57 -8.62
C ARG A 123 4.41 -9.18 -10.03
N GLY A 124 4.55 -10.51 -10.10
CA GLY A 124 4.77 -11.26 -11.34
C GLY A 124 3.68 -11.15 -12.38
N GLU A 125 2.43 -10.91 -11.94
CA GLU A 125 1.24 -10.79 -12.77
C GLU A 125 1.18 -9.47 -13.56
N TYR A 126 2.00 -8.48 -13.17
CA TYR A 126 1.98 -7.14 -13.74
C TYR A 126 2.82 -6.99 -15.02
N LYS A 127 2.82 -7.97 -15.91
CA LYS A 127 3.66 -7.97 -17.12
C LYS A 127 3.53 -6.67 -17.94
N PHE A 128 2.32 -6.20 -18.19
CA PHE A 128 2.09 -4.95 -18.94
C PHE A 128 2.78 -3.75 -18.27
N PHE A 129 2.68 -3.64 -16.94
CA PHE A 129 3.26 -2.52 -16.18
C PHE A 129 4.80 -2.67 -16.09
N ILE A 130 5.31 -3.90 -16.03
CA ILE A 130 6.76 -4.19 -16.08
C ILE A 130 7.33 -3.72 -17.42
N ASP A 131 6.68 -4.07 -18.53
CA ASP A 131 7.12 -3.68 -19.86
C ASP A 131 7.11 -2.15 -20.02
N ARG A 132 6.01 -1.49 -19.57
CA ARG A 132 5.86 -0.03 -19.57
C ARG A 132 6.94 0.67 -18.74
N LEU A 133 7.22 0.16 -17.55
CA LEU A 133 8.25 0.71 -16.68
C LEU A 133 9.65 0.56 -17.28
N ASN A 134 9.95 -0.60 -17.86
CA ASN A 134 11.23 -0.82 -18.55
C ASN A 134 11.39 0.12 -19.75
N GLU A 135 10.33 0.37 -20.54
CA GLU A 135 10.36 1.37 -21.63
C GLU A 135 10.73 2.74 -21.10
N ALA A 136 10.05 3.22 -20.04
CA ALA A 136 10.32 4.53 -19.44
C ALA A 136 11.74 4.64 -18.86
N ILE A 137 12.24 3.60 -18.22
CA ILE A 137 13.63 3.54 -17.73
C ILE A 137 14.62 3.62 -18.89
N GLN A 138 14.38 2.89 -19.99
CA GLN A 138 15.23 2.97 -21.17
C GLN A 138 15.19 4.36 -21.84
N GLU A 139 14.02 5.01 -21.88
CA GLU A 139 13.91 6.41 -22.34
C GLU A 139 14.76 7.34 -21.46
N ALA A 140 14.70 7.17 -20.13
CA ALA A 140 15.47 7.96 -19.18
C ALA A 140 17.00 7.76 -19.32
N TYR A 141 17.48 6.52 -19.53
CA TYR A 141 18.89 6.26 -19.82
C TYR A 141 19.35 6.88 -21.14
N LYS A 142 18.57 6.71 -22.22
CA LYS A 142 18.89 7.29 -23.54
C LYS A 142 18.98 8.80 -23.51
N ALA A 143 18.10 9.44 -22.73
CA ALA A 143 18.11 10.89 -22.52
C ALA A 143 19.11 11.36 -21.45
N LYS A 144 19.91 10.43 -20.90
CA LYS A 144 20.89 10.70 -19.83
C LYS A 144 20.29 11.35 -18.58
N ILE A 145 19.00 11.10 -18.33
CA ILE A 145 18.33 11.55 -17.10
C ILE A 145 18.86 10.75 -15.91
N ILE A 146 19.12 9.45 -16.09
CA ILE A 146 19.76 8.54 -15.14
C ILE A 146 20.99 7.88 -15.74
N GLY A 147 21.78 7.22 -14.94
CA GLY A 147 23.05 6.58 -15.30
C GLY A 147 24.20 7.15 -14.45
N ASP A 148 25.39 7.24 -15.03
CA ASP A 148 26.60 7.71 -14.31
C ASP A 148 26.52 9.16 -13.85
N LYS A 149 25.68 9.97 -14.52
CA LYS A 149 25.36 11.36 -14.13
C LYS A 149 23.86 11.59 -14.29
N ILE A 150 23.31 12.37 -13.40
CA ILE A 150 21.89 12.80 -13.52
C ILE A 150 21.82 14.02 -14.46
N MET A 151 20.89 13.93 -15.45
CA MET A 151 20.67 14.96 -16.48
C MET A 151 21.92 15.33 -17.30
N ASP A 152 22.90 14.39 -17.42
CA ASP A 152 24.24 14.63 -18.00
C ASP A 152 25.00 15.82 -17.34
N LYS A 153 24.57 16.27 -16.20
CA LYS A 153 25.00 17.49 -15.54
C LYS A 153 25.53 17.27 -14.12
N TYR A 154 24.82 16.48 -13.32
CA TYR A 154 25.13 16.31 -11.91
C TYR A 154 25.96 15.04 -11.69
N ASP A 155 27.07 15.16 -10.96
CA ASP A 155 28.00 14.06 -10.66
C ASP A 155 27.45 13.18 -9.55
N PHE A 156 26.37 12.49 -9.86
CA PHE A 156 25.70 11.53 -9.01
C PHE A 156 25.11 10.41 -9.88
N LYS A 157 25.41 9.17 -9.54
CA LYS A 157 24.97 7.99 -10.28
C LYS A 157 23.68 7.44 -9.72
N VAL A 158 22.73 7.10 -10.60
CA VAL A 158 21.55 6.31 -10.25
C VAL A 158 21.30 5.27 -11.33
N ASP A 159 21.34 3.99 -10.93
CA ASP A 159 20.88 2.86 -11.73
C ASP A 159 19.54 2.35 -11.21
N ILE A 160 18.66 1.94 -12.13
CA ILE A 160 17.33 1.40 -11.79
C ILE A 160 17.16 0.01 -12.39
N THR A 161 16.82 -0.97 -11.54
CA THR A 161 16.53 -2.35 -11.95
C THR A 161 15.10 -2.72 -11.59
N VAL A 162 14.32 -3.23 -12.55
CA VAL A 162 13.01 -3.80 -12.29
C VAL A 162 13.18 -5.28 -11.94
N HIS A 163 12.76 -5.66 -10.75
CA HIS A 163 12.73 -7.05 -10.29
C HIS A 163 11.31 -7.59 -10.33
N ARG A 164 11.10 -8.63 -11.13
CA ARG A 164 9.82 -9.31 -11.23
C ARG A 164 9.69 -10.35 -10.13
N GLY A 165 8.71 -10.15 -9.23
CA GLY A 165 8.36 -11.11 -8.19
C GLY A 165 7.62 -12.35 -8.71
N GLY A 166 7.42 -13.33 -7.83
CA GLY A 166 6.70 -14.57 -8.12
C GLY A 166 5.18 -14.52 -7.91
N GLY A 167 4.63 -13.39 -7.47
CA GLY A 167 3.18 -13.23 -7.24
C GLY A 167 2.72 -13.58 -5.82
N ALA A 168 3.62 -13.81 -4.86
CA ALA A 168 3.24 -14.10 -3.47
C ALA A 168 2.91 -12.80 -2.70
N TYR A 169 1.73 -12.74 -2.10
CA TYR A 169 1.27 -11.60 -1.26
C TYR A 169 2.25 -11.24 -0.15
N ILE A 170 2.86 -12.27 0.49
CA ILE A 170 3.81 -12.02 1.60
C ILE A 170 5.03 -11.20 1.16
N CYS A 171 5.39 -11.20 -0.12
CA CYS A 171 6.50 -10.39 -0.65
C CYS A 171 6.19 -8.89 -0.67
N GLY A 172 4.97 -8.46 -0.35
CA GLY A 172 4.64 -7.08 0.03
C GLY A 172 5.19 -6.66 1.40
N GLU A 173 5.48 -7.61 2.30
CA GLU A 173 6.20 -7.34 3.55
C GLU A 173 7.68 -7.08 3.24
N LYS A 174 8.21 -5.96 3.74
CA LYS A 174 9.51 -5.42 3.31
C LYS A 174 10.69 -6.38 3.45
N SER A 175 10.74 -7.20 4.50
CA SER A 175 11.84 -8.14 4.70
C SER A 175 11.67 -9.41 3.87
N ALA A 176 10.45 -9.88 3.64
CA ALA A 176 10.15 -10.95 2.71
C ALA A 176 10.43 -10.57 1.25
N LEU A 177 10.14 -9.31 0.89
CA LEU A 177 10.49 -8.73 -0.41
C LEU A 177 12.01 -8.78 -0.62
N ILE A 178 12.79 -8.36 0.38
CA ILE A 178 14.26 -8.41 0.31
C ILE A 178 14.75 -9.86 0.15
N GLU A 179 14.25 -10.81 0.96
CA GLU A 179 14.58 -12.23 0.82
C GLU A 179 14.30 -12.74 -0.61
N SER A 180 13.16 -12.29 -1.21
CA SER A 180 12.80 -12.65 -2.58
C SER A 180 13.77 -12.09 -3.62
N ILE A 181 14.20 -10.83 -3.51
CA ILE A 181 15.21 -10.25 -4.42
C ILE A 181 16.55 -10.97 -4.28
N GLU A 182 16.91 -11.35 -3.05
CA GLU A 182 18.14 -12.11 -2.77
C GLU A 182 18.08 -13.56 -3.28
N GLY A 183 16.98 -13.97 -3.95
CA GLY A 183 16.82 -15.32 -4.51
C GLY A 183 16.47 -16.39 -3.47
N LYS A 184 16.05 -15.97 -2.28
CA LYS A 184 15.61 -16.85 -1.21
C LYS A 184 14.08 -16.97 -1.20
N ARG A 185 13.57 -17.88 -0.35
CA ARG A 185 12.12 -17.94 -0.09
C ARG A 185 11.66 -16.66 0.59
N GLY A 186 10.54 -16.08 0.12
CA GLY A 186 9.96 -14.86 0.64
C GLY A 186 9.37 -15.02 2.06
N HIS A 187 10.24 -15.19 3.03
CA HIS A 187 9.89 -15.28 4.44
C HIS A 187 10.28 -13.98 5.16
N PRO A 188 9.39 -13.39 5.96
CA PRO A 188 9.74 -12.26 6.81
C PRO A 188 10.91 -12.59 7.76
N ARG A 189 11.83 -11.64 7.90
CA ARG A 189 12.97 -11.73 8.80
C ARG A 189 12.55 -11.44 10.25
N LEU A 190 13.12 -12.15 11.20
CA LEU A 190 13.11 -11.73 12.59
C LEU A 190 13.85 -10.38 12.71
N LYS A 191 13.20 -9.41 13.33
CA LYS A 191 13.81 -8.09 13.56
C LYS A 191 14.54 -8.13 14.89
N PRO A 192 15.84 -7.77 14.93
CA PRO A 192 16.53 -7.50 16.18
C PRO A 192 15.81 -6.40 16.97
N HIS A 193 16.07 -6.32 18.26
CA HIS A 193 15.52 -5.27 19.10
C HIS A 193 16.08 -3.91 18.66
N GLY A 194 15.22 -3.03 18.14
CA GLY A 194 15.56 -1.66 17.76
C GLY A 194 14.95 -1.20 16.45
N LYS A 195 15.08 0.11 16.20
CA LYS A 195 14.75 0.74 14.92
C LYS A 195 16.02 0.76 14.08
N GLU A 196 16.13 -0.11 13.09
CA GLU A 196 17.26 -0.20 12.17
C GLU A 196 16.78 -0.04 10.73
N CYS A 197 17.70 0.32 9.82
CA CYS A 197 17.47 0.23 8.39
C CYS A 197 17.27 -1.23 7.96
N GLU A 198 16.83 -1.45 6.75
CA GLU A 198 16.82 -2.78 6.17
C GLU A 198 18.23 -3.12 5.64
N TRP A 199 18.47 -4.43 5.47
CA TRP A 199 19.75 -4.94 4.97
C TRP A 199 19.51 -5.78 3.72
N PHE A 200 20.16 -5.41 2.63
CA PHE A 200 20.07 -6.07 1.32
C PHE A 200 21.46 -6.59 0.93
N TYR A 201 21.59 -7.92 0.84
CA TYR A 201 22.90 -8.62 0.72
C TYR A 201 23.93 -8.20 1.78
N GLY A 202 23.49 -7.76 2.95
CA GLY A 202 24.35 -7.29 4.02
C GLY A 202 24.69 -5.80 3.97
N ASP A 203 24.18 -5.06 3.00
CA ASP A 203 24.39 -3.63 2.82
C ASP A 203 23.13 -2.82 3.20
N PRO A 204 23.29 -1.54 3.60
CA PRO A 204 22.19 -0.71 4.01
C PRO A 204 21.16 -0.46 2.91
N ALA A 205 19.88 -0.63 3.24
CA ALA A 205 18.78 -0.38 2.33
C ALA A 205 17.59 0.29 3.03
N THR A 206 16.76 0.98 2.25
CA THR A 206 15.43 1.40 2.68
C THR A 206 14.37 0.93 1.68
N VAL A 207 13.20 0.52 2.19
CA VAL A 207 12.09 0.04 1.36
C VAL A 207 10.95 1.03 1.43
N ASN A 208 10.47 1.56 0.32
CA ASN A 208 9.32 2.47 0.26
C ASN A 208 8.34 2.06 -0.82
N ASN A 209 7.04 2.30 -0.59
CA ASN A 209 6.00 2.05 -1.58
C ASN A 209 6.11 3.01 -2.78
N VAL A 210 5.63 2.58 -3.93
CA VAL A 210 5.61 3.33 -5.21
C VAL A 210 5.01 4.73 -5.06
N GLU A 211 3.81 4.85 -4.52
CA GLU A 211 3.14 6.15 -4.37
C GLU A 211 3.85 7.05 -3.36
N THR A 212 4.45 6.47 -2.33
CA THR A 212 5.26 7.23 -1.37
C THR A 212 6.44 7.90 -2.08
N ILE A 213 7.21 7.16 -2.88
CA ILE A 213 8.34 7.68 -3.65
C ILE A 213 7.86 8.70 -4.68
N SER A 214 6.75 8.46 -5.35
CA SER A 214 6.15 9.38 -6.33
C SER A 214 5.64 10.70 -5.72
N SER A 215 5.53 10.79 -4.40
CA SER A 215 5.17 12.03 -3.70
C SER A 215 6.38 12.93 -3.40
N VAL A 216 7.60 12.38 -3.41
CA VAL A 216 8.83 13.09 -3.03
C VAL A 216 9.17 14.28 -3.96
N PRO A 217 9.04 14.18 -5.30
CA PRO A 217 9.33 15.31 -6.20
C PRO A 217 8.53 16.57 -5.85
N ASN A 218 7.26 16.42 -5.49
CA ASN A 218 6.43 17.55 -5.07
C ASN A 218 6.96 18.23 -3.80
N ILE A 219 7.47 17.45 -2.86
CA ILE A 219 8.06 17.98 -1.61
C ILE A 219 9.36 18.69 -1.93
N VAL A 220 10.22 18.13 -2.79
CA VAL A 220 11.45 18.80 -3.22
C VAL A 220 11.13 20.12 -3.93
N GLU A 221 10.14 20.13 -4.82
CA GLU A 221 9.78 21.32 -5.62
C GLU A 221 9.15 22.42 -4.76
N ASN A 222 8.20 22.07 -3.87
CA ASN A 222 7.35 23.02 -3.17
C ASN A 222 7.67 23.19 -1.68
N GLY A 223 8.62 22.39 -1.15
CA GLY A 223 8.95 22.34 0.27
C GLY A 223 7.90 21.62 1.10
N ALA A 224 8.23 21.38 2.36
CA ALA A 224 7.33 20.80 3.35
C ALA A 224 6.03 21.61 3.49
N GLU A 225 6.13 22.94 3.53
CA GLU A 225 4.98 23.84 3.61
C GLU A 225 4.01 23.67 2.42
N GLY A 226 4.54 23.46 1.22
CA GLY A 226 3.73 23.22 0.01
C GLY A 226 2.93 21.94 0.10
N TYR A 227 3.51 20.88 0.70
CA TYR A 227 2.85 19.60 0.88
C TYR A 227 1.82 19.61 2.01
N THR A 228 2.13 20.26 3.15
CA THR A 228 1.25 20.33 4.34
C THR A 228 0.04 21.25 4.15
N LYS A 229 -0.07 21.98 3.04
CA LYS A 229 -1.29 22.71 2.66
C LYS A 229 -2.48 21.77 2.44
N TYR A 230 -2.22 20.51 2.16
CA TYR A 230 -3.22 19.47 1.93
C TYR A 230 -3.26 18.52 3.13
N GLY A 231 -4.43 17.93 3.36
CA GLY A 231 -4.63 16.94 4.39
C GLY A 231 -4.96 17.52 5.76
N THR A 232 -4.65 16.75 6.80
CA THR A 232 -4.86 17.13 8.21
C THR A 232 -3.52 17.36 8.89
N PRO A 233 -3.48 18.01 10.07
CA PRO A 233 -2.22 18.26 10.77
C PRO A 233 -1.40 17.00 11.11
N LYS A 234 -2.08 15.85 11.31
CA LYS A 234 -1.42 14.58 11.62
C LYS A 234 -1.25 13.67 10.40
N SER A 235 -2.07 13.86 9.39
CA SER A 235 -2.01 13.15 8.10
C SER A 235 -1.96 14.17 6.97
N PRO A 236 -0.80 14.82 6.72
CA PRO A 236 -0.66 15.83 5.67
C PRO A 236 -0.55 15.19 4.28
N GLY A 237 -0.89 15.97 3.25
CA GLY A 237 -0.77 15.61 1.86
C GLY A 237 -2.00 14.93 1.28
N THR A 238 -1.76 14.14 0.24
CA THR A 238 -2.78 13.42 -0.53
C THR A 238 -2.50 11.92 -0.54
N MET A 239 -3.49 11.14 -0.98
CA MET A 239 -3.36 9.72 -1.26
C MET A 239 -4.23 9.33 -2.45
N LEU A 240 -3.78 8.34 -3.21
CA LEU A 240 -4.58 7.67 -4.22
C LEU A 240 -5.51 6.65 -3.55
N PHE A 241 -6.80 6.93 -3.58
CA PHE A 241 -7.83 6.01 -3.09
C PHE A 241 -8.42 5.23 -4.25
N ALA A 242 -8.41 3.91 -4.14
CA ALA A 242 -9.13 3.03 -5.03
C ALA A 242 -10.52 2.74 -4.46
N ILE A 243 -11.56 2.80 -5.29
CA ILE A 243 -12.92 2.41 -4.91
C ILE A 243 -13.44 1.35 -5.88
N SER A 244 -13.97 0.26 -5.31
CA SER A 244 -14.53 -0.88 -6.05
C SER A 244 -15.80 -1.38 -5.37
N GLY A 245 -16.51 -2.27 -6.06
CA GLY A 245 -17.81 -2.79 -5.60
C GLY A 245 -19.00 -2.16 -6.33
N PRO A 246 -20.22 -2.23 -5.77
CA PRO A 246 -21.46 -1.80 -6.44
C PRO A 246 -21.66 -0.28 -6.37
N VAL A 247 -20.70 0.48 -6.90
CA VAL A 247 -20.73 1.94 -7.04
C VAL A 247 -20.78 2.33 -8.52
N LYS A 248 -21.30 3.54 -8.83
CA LYS A 248 -21.47 3.99 -10.22
C LYS A 248 -20.14 4.29 -10.91
N ASN A 249 -19.17 4.84 -10.19
CA ASN A 249 -17.87 5.25 -10.72
C ASN A 249 -16.73 4.54 -9.95
N PRO A 250 -16.50 3.23 -10.17
CA PRO A 250 -15.32 2.59 -9.61
C PRO A 250 -14.05 3.15 -10.28
N GLY A 251 -12.95 3.26 -9.53
CA GLY A 251 -11.72 3.83 -10.07
C GLY A 251 -10.70 4.20 -9.02
N VAL A 252 -9.67 4.94 -9.43
CA VAL A 252 -8.65 5.50 -8.54
C VAL A 252 -8.70 7.01 -8.60
N TYR A 253 -8.77 7.63 -7.44
CA TYR A 253 -8.91 9.08 -7.28
C TYR A 253 -7.94 9.61 -6.24
N GLU A 254 -7.25 10.70 -6.54
CA GLU A 254 -6.39 11.35 -5.57
C GLU A 254 -7.18 12.34 -4.73
N LEU A 255 -7.15 12.13 -3.42
CA LEU A 255 -7.80 13.00 -2.44
C LEU A 255 -6.79 13.46 -1.40
N GLN A 256 -6.97 14.68 -0.88
CA GLN A 256 -6.29 15.05 0.36
C GLN A 256 -6.87 14.25 1.53
N TYR A 257 -6.06 13.96 2.53
CA TYR A 257 -6.57 13.37 3.76
C TYR A 257 -7.59 14.29 4.45
N GLY A 258 -8.47 13.73 5.28
CA GLY A 258 -9.47 14.46 6.04
C GLY A 258 -10.84 14.60 5.35
N ASN A 259 -11.03 14.04 4.15
CA ASN A 259 -12.36 13.96 3.53
C ASN A 259 -13.22 12.90 4.24
N LYS A 260 -14.55 13.11 4.32
CA LYS A 260 -15.45 12.06 4.80
C LYS A 260 -15.54 10.91 3.80
N MET A 261 -15.58 9.69 4.29
CA MET A 261 -15.68 8.49 3.46
C MET A 261 -17.00 8.44 2.71
N ILE A 262 -18.10 8.82 3.35
CA ILE A 262 -19.41 8.85 2.71
C ILE A 262 -19.49 9.87 1.57
N ASP A 263 -18.83 11.03 1.72
CA ASP A 263 -18.78 12.04 0.65
C ASP A 263 -17.94 11.52 -0.54
N PHE A 264 -16.82 10.83 -0.27
CA PHE A 264 -16.04 10.18 -1.32
C PHE A 264 -16.87 9.15 -2.09
N LEU A 265 -17.60 8.28 -1.37
CA LEU A 265 -18.47 7.28 -1.98
C LEU A 265 -19.57 7.94 -2.84
N ASN A 266 -20.23 8.98 -2.33
CA ASN A 266 -21.38 9.58 -2.99
C ASN A 266 -21.00 10.55 -4.12
N GLU A 267 -20.03 11.46 -3.90
CA GLU A 267 -19.72 12.53 -4.85
C GLU A 267 -18.74 12.06 -5.93
N VAL A 268 -17.72 11.28 -5.55
CA VAL A 268 -16.70 10.80 -6.49
C VAL A 268 -17.05 9.41 -7.02
N GLY A 269 -17.36 8.47 -6.13
CA GLY A 269 -17.85 7.12 -6.48
C GLY A 269 -19.21 7.11 -7.15
N GLY A 270 -19.93 8.24 -7.17
CA GLY A 270 -21.24 8.42 -7.81
C GLY A 270 -22.39 7.75 -7.04
N GLY A 271 -22.15 7.31 -5.82
CA GLY A 271 -23.09 6.58 -4.98
C GLY A 271 -23.27 5.11 -5.38
N MET A 272 -24.15 4.43 -4.67
CA MET A 272 -24.47 3.03 -4.92
C MET A 272 -25.16 2.84 -6.28
N LEU A 273 -25.02 1.66 -6.87
CA LEU A 273 -25.81 1.28 -8.04
C LEU A 273 -27.31 1.30 -7.72
N GLU A 274 -28.14 1.48 -8.75
CA GLU A 274 -29.60 1.54 -8.61
C GLU A 274 -30.16 0.29 -7.92
N GLY A 275 -31.04 0.49 -6.95
CA GLY A 275 -31.64 -0.58 -6.15
C GLY A 275 -30.75 -1.20 -5.08
N LYS A 276 -29.49 -0.74 -4.94
CA LYS A 276 -28.54 -1.23 -3.95
C LYS A 276 -28.41 -0.27 -2.79
N LYS A 277 -28.27 -0.81 -1.57
CA LYS A 277 -28.02 -0.05 -0.36
C LYS A 277 -26.65 -0.38 0.21
N LEU A 278 -25.98 0.61 0.77
CA LEU A 278 -24.71 0.40 1.46
C LEU A 278 -24.92 -0.51 2.67
N LYS A 279 -24.18 -1.59 2.76
CA LYS A 279 -24.13 -2.49 3.91
C LYS A 279 -22.87 -2.31 4.73
N ALA A 280 -21.73 -2.29 4.04
CA ALA A 280 -20.42 -2.20 4.68
C ALA A 280 -19.37 -1.66 3.71
N VAL A 281 -18.21 -1.26 4.27
CA VAL A 281 -17.01 -0.92 3.50
C VAL A 281 -15.79 -1.54 4.18
N ILE A 282 -14.93 -2.17 3.39
CA ILE A 282 -13.54 -2.46 3.79
C ILE A 282 -12.71 -1.27 3.30
N PRO A 283 -12.11 -0.46 4.20
CA PRO A 283 -11.65 0.88 3.83
C PRO A 283 -10.29 0.93 3.14
N GLY A 284 -9.44 -0.05 3.36
CA GLY A 284 -8.05 0.03 2.93
C GLY A 284 -7.44 -1.29 2.46
N GLY A 285 -8.25 -2.17 1.89
CA GLY A 285 -7.89 -3.55 1.56
C GLY A 285 -8.31 -4.53 2.66
N THR A 286 -8.30 -5.83 2.35
CA THR A 286 -8.84 -6.87 3.23
C THR A 286 -8.08 -7.06 4.55
N SER A 287 -6.92 -6.42 4.71
CA SER A 287 -6.18 -6.37 5.97
C SER A 287 -6.75 -5.37 7.00
N CYS A 288 -7.78 -4.60 6.62
CA CYS A 288 -8.39 -3.58 7.48
C CYS A 288 -9.72 -4.07 8.08
N PRO A 289 -10.02 -3.77 9.37
CA PRO A 289 -11.33 -4.02 9.94
C PRO A 289 -12.45 -3.39 9.13
N ILE A 290 -13.54 -4.16 8.89
CA ILE A 290 -14.69 -3.71 8.13
C ILE A 290 -15.48 -2.65 8.89
N LEU A 291 -16.09 -1.71 8.16
CA LEU A 291 -17.01 -0.69 8.68
C LEU A 291 -18.44 -1.01 8.24
N THR A 292 -19.41 -0.88 9.16
CA THR A 292 -20.84 -0.89 8.84
C THR A 292 -21.26 0.41 8.14
N ALA A 293 -22.44 0.43 7.51
CA ALA A 293 -22.94 1.65 6.88
C ALA A 293 -22.99 2.85 7.84
N ASP A 294 -23.42 2.64 9.09
CA ASP A 294 -23.48 3.71 10.14
C ASP A 294 -22.08 4.22 10.54
N GLU A 295 -21.07 3.36 10.49
CA GLU A 295 -19.68 3.74 10.75
C GLU A 295 -19.08 4.52 9.57
N VAL A 296 -19.45 4.16 8.34
CA VAL A 296 -19.01 4.85 7.11
C VAL A 296 -19.48 6.30 7.08
N GLU A 297 -20.68 6.59 7.58
CA GLU A 297 -21.22 7.95 7.73
C GLU A 297 -20.33 8.86 8.60
N LYS A 298 -19.59 8.28 9.54
CA LYS A 298 -18.75 8.97 10.51
C LYS A 298 -17.28 8.93 10.16
N ALA A 299 -16.88 8.02 9.26
CA ALA A 299 -15.49 7.77 8.93
C ALA A 299 -14.87 8.94 8.16
N VAL A 300 -13.65 9.31 8.58
CA VAL A 300 -12.83 10.32 7.92
C VAL A 300 -11.59 9.63 7.34
N LEU A 301 -11.24 9.97 6.11
CA LEU A 301 -10.12 9.37 5.37
C LEU A 301 -8.78 9.98 5.81
N ASP A 302 -8.39 9.71 7.05
CA ASP A 302 -7.05 9.92 7.58
C ASP A 302 -6.68 8.80 8.57
N TYR A 303 -5.41 8.69 8.91
CA TYR A 303 -4.94 7.56 9.74
C TYR A 303 -5.53 7.59 11.13
N GLU A 304 -5.52 8.75 11.78
CA GLU A 304 -5.91 8.92 13.17
C GLU A 304 -7.41 8.68 13.37
N SER A 305 -8.23 9.30 12.53
CA SER A 305 -9.69 9.15 12.60
C SER A 305 -10.14 7.71 12.34
N MET A 306 -9.43 7.01 11.43
CA MET A 306 -9.72 5.60 11.16
C MET A 306 -9.32 4.70 12.34
N TRP A 307 -8.23 4.99 13.04
CA TRP A 307 -7.85 4.27 14.25
C TRP A 307 -8.84 4.50 15.39
N ASP A 308 -9.32 5.74 15.55
CA ASP A 308 -10.30 6.11 16.59
C ASP A 308 -11.64 5.35 16.47
N ILE A 309 -12.03 4.96 15.25
CA ILE A 309 -13.22 4.13 15.00
C ILE A 309 -12.92 2.62 14.92
N GLY A 310 -11.71 2.23 15.31
CA GLY A 310 -11.30 0.82 15.37
C GLY A 310 -11.06 0.15 14.01
N SER A 311 -10.70 0.95 13.00
CA SER A 311 -10.27 0.46 11.69
C SER A 311 -8.93 1.09 11.29
N THR A 312 -8.53 0.99 10.04
CA THR A 312 -7.30 1.58 9.51
C THR A 312 -7.50 2.01 8.06
N LEU A 313 -6.76 3.04 7.66
CA LEU A 313 -6.81 3.52 6.27
C LEU A 313 -6.16 2.54 5.29
N GLY A 314 -5.25 1.69 5.78
CA GLY A 314 -4.57 0.68 4.97
C GLY A 314 -3.88 1.28 3.73
N THR A 315 -4.10 0.64 2.60
CA THR A 315 -3.60 1.08 1.29
C THR A 315 -4.53 2.06 0.57
N GLY A 316 -5.67 2.44 1.19
CA GLY A 316 -6.73 3.22 0.52
C GLY A 316 -7.53 2.42 -0.53
N GLY A 317 -7.39 1.10 -0.54
CA GLY A 317 -8.14 0.19 -1.41
C GLY A 317 -9.53 -0.11 -0.87
N MET A 318 -10.51 0.74 -1.16
CA MET A 318 -11.86 0.67 -0.63
C MET A 318 -12.70 -0.36 -1.38
N ILE A 319 -13.28 -1.33 -0.66
CA ILE A 319 -14.24 -2.31 -1.19
C ILE A 319 -15.61 -2.02 -0.60
N VAL A 320 -16.54 -1.58 -1.44
CA VAL A 320 -17.92 -1.30 -1.06
C VAL A 320 -18.75 -2.57 -1.15
N ILE A 321 -19.58 -2.83 -0.15
CA ILE A 321 -20.42 -4.03 -0.03
C ILE A 321 -21.89 -3.59 0.10
N ASP A 322 -22.79 -4.14 -0.74
CA ASP A 322 -24.20 -3.85 -0.71
C ASP A 322 -25.02 -4.81 0.17
N ASP A 323 -26.30 -4.49 0.33
CA ASP A 323 -27.25 -5.22 1.16
C ASP A 323 -27.60 -6.63 0.64
N SER A 324 -27.23 -6.98 -0.59
CA SER A 324 -27.43 -8.33 -1.13
C SER A 324 -26.30 -9.31 -0.78
N ALA A 325 -25.15 -8.80 -0.29
CA ALA A 325 -24.00 -9.64 0.03
C ALA A 325 -24.21 -10.41 1.35
N CYS A 326 -23.87 -11.70 1.34
CA CYS A 326 -23.80 -12.53 2.55
C CYS A 326 -22.45 -12.32 3.25
N MET A 327 -22.46 -11.90 4.51
CA MET A 327 -21.21 -11.63 5.22
C MET A 327 -20.45 -12.91 5.62
N VAL A 328 -21.10 -14.06 5.65
CA VAL A 328 -20.42 -15.35 5.82
C VAL A 328 -19.60 -15.71 4.57
N ASP A 329 -20.16 -15.48 3.37
CA ASP A 329 -19.43 -15.66 2.11
C ASP A 329 -18.27 -14.66 1.96
N VAL A 330 -18.47 -13.41 2.39
CA VAL A 330 -17.41 -12.41 2.41
C VAL A 330 -16.26 -12.86 3.32
N ALA A 331 -16.57 -13.34 4.53
CA ALA A 331 -15.56 -13.85 5.45
C ALA A 331 -14.84 -15.08 4.89
N LYS A 332 -15.59 -16.01 4.25
CA LYS A 332 -15.02 -17.18 3.56
C LYS A 332 -14.04 -16.79 2.47
N ASN A 333 -14.41 -15.87 1.61
CA ASN A 333 -13.56 -15.43 0.50
C ASN A 333 -12.26 -14.79 1.00
N ILE A 334 -12.35 -13.98 2.05
CA ILE A 334 -11.19 -13.33 2.67
C ILE A 334 -10.27 -14.35 3.34
N ILE A 335 -10.81 -15.27 4.14
CA ILE A 335 -9.96 -16.23 4.85
C ILE A 335 -9.32 -17.25 3.91
N GLU A 336 -9.99 -17.64 2.82
CA GLU A 336 -9.44 -18.52 1.79
C GLU A 336 -8.20 -17.89 1.14
N PHE A 337 -8.28 -16.58 0.84
CA PHE A 337 -7.13 -15.82 0.35
C PHE A 337 -5.97 -15.86 1.35
N TYR A 338 -6.21 -15.54 2.62
CA TYR A 338 -5.15 -15.53 3.62
C TYR A 338 -4.61 -16.93 3.96
N HIS A 339 -5.44 -17.95 3.92
CA HIS A 339 -5.01 -19.33 4.09
C HIS A 339 -4.04 -19.73 2.97
N HIS A 340 -4.35 -19.38 1.72
CA HIS A 340 -3.51 -19.62 0.55
C HIS A 340 -2.19 -18.83 0.61
N GLU A 341 -2.24 -17.56 1.01
CA GLU A 341 -1.10 -16.64 0.97
C GLU A 341 -0.20 -16.67 2.23
N SER A 342 -0.56 -17.42 3.25
CA SER A 342 0.31 -17.61 4.41
C SER A 342 1.64 -18.24 3.98
N CYS A 343 2.77 -17.61 4.31
CA CYS A 343 4.09 -18.13 3.96
C CYS A 343 4.45 -19.43 4.72
N GLY A 344 3.67 -19.79 5.77
CA GLY A 344 3.83 -20.99 6.56
C GLY A 344 4.95 -20.95 7.60
N GLN A 345 5.68 -19.85 7.74
CA GLN A 345 6.80 -19.73 8.68
C GLN A 345 6.37 -19.87 10.15
N CYS A 346 5.32 -19.15 10.54
CA CYS A 346 4.84 -19.12 11.93
C CYS A 346 3.69 -20.10 12.13
N THR A 347 3.84 -21.05 13.07
CA THR A 347 2.78 -22.04 13.36
C THR A 347 1.41 -21.41 13.64
N PRO A 348 1.27 -20.35 14.50
CA PRO A 348 -0.04 -19.77 14.75
C PRO A 348 -0.71 -19.21 13.50
N CYS A 349 0.05 -18.61 12.56
CA CYS A 349 -0.47 -18.10 11.29
C CYS A 349 -0.89 -19.25 10.36
N ARG A 350 0.01 -20.19 10.09
CA ARG A 350 -0.21 -21.32 9.18
C ARG A 350 -1.42 -22.15 9.58
N GLU A 351 -1.46 -22.59 10.85
CA GLU A 351 -2.55 -23.42 11.33
C GLU A 351 -3.83 -22.62 11.59
N GLY A 352 -3.71 -21.41 12.16
CA GLY A 352 -4.85 -20.58 12.49
C GLY A 352 -5.65 -20.16 11.26
N CYS A 353 -5.00 -19.74 10.15
CA CYS A 353 -5.70 -19.44 8.90
C CYS A 353 -6.46 -20.66 8.37
N GLY A 354 -5.83 -21.84 8.38
CA GLY A 354 -6.45 -23.10 7.95
C GLY A 354 -7.63 -23.53 8.82
N TRP A 355 -7.55 -23.36 10.13
CA TRP A 355 -8.65 -23.68 11.04
C TRP A 355 -9.84 -22.74 10.85
N ILE A 356 -9.60 -21.43 10.73
CA ILE A 356 -10.66 -20.45 10.49
C ILE A 356 -11.35 -20.73 9.14
N ASP A 357 -10.58 -20.97 8.06
CA ASP A 357 -11.12 -21.33 6.75
C ASP A 357 -12.02 -22.57 6.81
N LYS A 358 -11.56 -23.64 7.47
CA LYS A 358 -12.33 -24.86 7.64
C LYS A 358 -13.64 -24.62 8.41
N ILE A 359 -13.59 -23.91 9.54
CA ILE A 359 -14.78 -23.68 10.37
C ILE A 359 -15.81 -22.84 9.60
N ILE A 360 -15.39 -21.79 8.86
CA ILE A 360 -16.30 -20.97 8.05
C ILE A 360 -16.92 -21.81 6.92
N ARG A 361 -16.17 -22.72 6.29
CA ARG A 361 -16.72 -23.67 5.29
C ARG A 361 -17.73 -24.61 5.92
N ASP A 362 -17.44 -25.20 7.09
CA ASP A 362 -18.38 -26.07 7.80
C ASP A 362 -19.68 -25.33 8.14
N ILE A 363 -19.62 -24.03 8.50
CA ILE A 363 -20.81 -23.18 8.70
C ILE A 363 -21.61 -23.05 7.39
N LEU A 364 -20.95 -22.76 6.27
CA LEU A 364 -21.61 -22.61 4.95
C LEU A 364 -22.22 -23.90 4.45
N GLU A 365 -21.62 -25.05 4.75
CA GLU A 365 -22.10 -26.39 4.39
C GLU A 365 -23.19 -26.91 5.34
N GLY A 366 -23.60 -26.14 6.34
CA GLY A 366 -24.66 -26.49 7.28
C GLY A 366 -24.22 -27.37 8.44
N CYS A 367 -22.92 -27.58 8.62
CA CYS A 367 -22.33 -28.37 9.71
C CYS A 367 -21.92 -27.50 10.91
N GLY A 368 -22.12 -26.17 10.82
CA GLY A 368 -21.70 -25.22 11.84
C GLY A 368 -22.51 -25.33 13.14
N THR A 369 -21.85 -25.02 14.25
CA THR A 369 -22.41 -24.98 15.59
C THR A 369 -22.32 -23.57 16.21
N SER A 370 -23.12 -23.31 17.25
CA SER A 370 -23.07 -22.03 17.97
C SER A 370 -21.72 -21.74 18.63
N ASN A 371 -20.92 -22.78 18.89
CA ASN A 371 -19.58 -22.65 19.51
C ASN A 371 -18.50 -22.26 18.50
N ASP A 372 -18.72 -22.47 17.21
CA ASP A 372 -17.72 -22.27 16.18
C ASP A 372 -17.29 -20.81 16.04
N LEU A 373 -18.22 -19.87 16.21
CA LEU A 373 -17.89 -18.45 16.17
C LEU A 373 -16.97 -18.05 17.32
N GLN A 374 -17.16 -18.59 18.51
CA GLN A 374 -16.26 -18.35 19.63
C GLN A 374 -14.89 -18.99 19.35
N THR A 375 -14.88 -20.21 18.82
CA THR A 375 -13.64 -20.91 18.44
C THR A 375 -12.84 -20.09 17.42
N ILE A 376 -13.48 -19.50 16.39
CA ILE A 376 -12.78 -18.61 15.44
C ILE A 376 -12.17 -17.41 16.16
N LEU A 377 -12.92 -16.75 17.05
CA LEU A 377 -12.40 -15.61 17.81
C LEU A 377 -11.21 -15.98 18.71
N ASP A 378 -11.25 -17.14 19.34
CA ASP A 378 -10.17 -17.65 20.19
C ASP A 378 -8.92 -17.97 19.36
N VAL A 379 -9.08 -18.55 18.16
CA VAL A 379 -7.98 -18.77 17.19
C VAL A 379 -7.38 -17.44 16.77
N CYS A 380 -8.21 -16.44 16.43
CA CYS A 380 -7.77 -15.10 16.09
C CYS A 380 -6.90 -14.47 17.19
N GLU A 381 -7.33 -14.57 18.46
CA GLU A 381 -6.54 -14.05 19.59
C GLU A 381 -5.24 -14.86 19.82
N THR A 382 -5.25 -16.16 19.52
CA THR A 382 -4.06 -17.01 19.59
C THR A 382 -3.03 -16.59 18.53
N MET A 383 -3.43 -16.11 17.38
CA MET A 383 -2.55 -15.61 16.30
C MET A 383 -1.94 -14.24 16.65
N ASN A 384 -2.65 -13.42 17.42
CA ASN A 384 -2.29 -12.03 17.67
C ASN A 384 -0.97 -11.90 18.46
N GLY A 385 -0.01 -11.13 17.94
CA GLY A 385 1.28 -10.84 18.58
C GLY A 385 2.24 -12.04 18.74
N LYS A 386 1.94 -13.18 18.12
CA LYS A 386 2.76 -14.42 18.22
C LYS A 386 3.36 -14.84 16.88
N THR A 387 3.49 -13.91 15.95
CA THR A 387 4.03 -14.13 14.62
C THR A 387 5.10 -13.09 14.27
N VAL A 388 5.97 -13.44 13.32
CA VAL A 388 7.10 -12.58 12.92
C VAL A 388 6.63 -11.29 12.23
N CYS A 389 5.55 -11.35 11.45
CA CYS A 389 5.01 -10.21 10.71
C CYS A 389 3.56 -9.91 11.07
N VAL A 390 3.03 -8.84 10.52
CA VAL A 390 1.66 -8.36 10.78
C VAL A 390 0.58 -9.09 9.98
N PHE A 391 0.92 -10.11 9.22
CA PHE A 391 -0.04 -10.89 8.43
C PHE A 391 -1.14 -11.50 9.31
N ALA A 392 -0.77 -12.25 10.35
CA ALA A 392 -1.74 -12.88 11.24
C ALA A 392 -2.57 -11.89 12.07
N PRO A 393 -2.01 -10.80 12.64
CA PRO A 393 -2.80 -9.70 13.18
C PRO A 393 -3.82 -9.14 12.21
N ALA A 394 -3.48 -8.93 10.94
CA ALA A 394 -4.41 -8.43 9.93
C ALA A 394 -5.57 -9.41 9.67
N VAL A 395 -5.27 -10.71 9.56
CA VAL A 395 -6.31 -11.76 9.44
C VAL A 395 -7.26 -11.73 10.63
N LYS A 396 -6.71 -11.66 11.85
CA LYS A 396 -7.50 -11.54 13.07
C LYS A 396 -8.40 -10.31 13.03
N ASP A 397 -7.87 -9.16 12.63
CA ASP A 397 -8.59 -7.89 12.68
C ASP A 397 -9.79 -7.89 11.73
N ILE A 398 -9.62 -8.32 10.47
CA ILE A 398 -10.72 -8.36 9.52
C ILE A 398 -11.75 -9.44 9.87
N ILE A 399 -11.35 -10.67 10.16
CA ILE A 399 -12.27 -11.78 10.45
C ILE A 399 -13.06 -11.51 11.73
N ALA A 400 -12.38 -11.10 12.81
CA ALA A 400 -13.06 -10.77 14.06
C ALA A 400 -14.02 -9.60 13.91
N SER A 401 -13.68 -8.58 13.11
CA SER A 401 -14.58 -7.44 12.86
C SER A 401 -15.83 -7.84 12.09
N ILE A 402 -15.71 -8.70 11.08
CA ILE A 402 -16.86 -9.21 10.32
C ILE A 402 -17.78 -10.01 11.26
N ILE A 403 -17.24 -10.96 12.02
CA ILE A 403 -18.05 -11.80 12.92
C ILE A 403 -18.74 -10.95 13.98
N LYS A 404 -18.03 -9.98 14.59
CA LYS A 404 -18.62 -9.13 15.64
C LYS A 404 -19.71 -8.21 15.12
N LYS A 405 -19.51 -7.58 13.95
CA LYS A 405 -20.44 -6.57 13.40
C LYS A 405 -21.65 -7.21 12.68
N PHE A 406 -21.47 -8.41 12.12
CA PHE A 406 -22.52 -9.12 11.38
C PHE A 406 -22.90 -10.46 12.02
N ARG A 407 -22.74 -10.56 13.34
CA ARG A 407 -23.01 -11.79 14.12
C ARG A 407 -24.36 -12.42 13.81
N SER A 408 -25.42 -11.62 13.64
CA SER A 408 -26.77 -12.08 13.36
C SER A 408 -26.88 -12.89 12.06
N GLU A 409 -26.08 -12.60 11.03
CA GLU A 409 -26.07 -13.34 9.78
C GLU A 409 -25.46 -14.73 9.99
N PHE A 410 -24.36 -14.82 10.72
CA PHE A 410 -23.75 -16.10 11.07
C PHE A 410 -24.68 -16.95 11.93
N ASP A 411 -25.30 -16.36 12.96
CA ASP A 411 -26.24 -17.07 13.84
C ASP A 411 -27.47 -17.57 13.08
N ALA A 412 -28.01 -16.78 12.12
CA ALA A 412 -29.12 -17.19 11.25
C ALA A 412 -28.71 -18.36 10.33
N TYR A 413 -27.50 -18.31 9.78
CA TYR A 413 -26.97 -19.35 8.91
C TYR A 413 -26.83 -20.69 9.64
N ILE A 414 -26.28 -20.66 10.87
CA ILE A 414 -26.13 -21.84 11.73
C ILE A 414 -27.52 -22.42 12.10
N LYS A 415 -28.49 -21.59 12.52
CA LYS A 415 -29.82 -22.02 12.93
C LYS A 415 -30.63 -22.63 11.78
N ASN A 416 -30.58 -22.04 10.59
CA ASN A 416 -31.36 -22.53 9.43
C ASN A 416 -30.92 -23.92 8.96
N ASN A 417 -29.67 -24.30 9.27
CA ASN A 417 -29.10 -25.58 8.86
C ASN A 417 -29.20 -26.66 9.97
N GLN A 418 -29.72 -26.33 11.17
CA GLN A 418 -29.95 -27.28 12.26
C GLN A 418 -31.39 -27.82 12.28
N ASN A 419 -32.30 -27.35 11.42
CA ASN A 419 -33.68 -27.80 11.20
C ASN A 419 -33.77 -28.62 9.91
#